data_97caa266b4a393d49e9c6c8766123ce8
#
_entry.id   97caa266b4a393d49e9c6c8766123ce8
#
_cell.length_a   1.000
_cell.length_b   1.000
_cell.length_c   1.000
_cell.angle_alpha   90.00
_cell.angle_beta   90.00
_cell.angle_gamma   90.00
#
_symmetry.space_group_name_H-M   'P 1'
#
loop_
_entity.id
_entity.type
_entity.pdbx_description
1 polymer ?
#
loop_
_entity_poly.entity_id
_entity_poly.type
_entity_poly.pdbx_seq_one_letter_code
_entity_poly.pdbx_strand_id
1 'polypeptide(L)'
;FMIGEKVKFITNCPECGSKLVRYEGEAAHYCPNETACPPQIKGKIEHFISRRAMNIDGLGPETVDMFYRLGLIKNTADLYRLTADDIKGLDRMGEKSAENIINGINQSKEVPFERVIFALGIRFVGETVAKKIAKAFKNVEELENADLETLISIDEIGEKIAQSILNYFSNASNRELVRRLRKTGLQLYRTEEDLSGYTDKLAGQSIVISGVFTHHSRDEYKDLIEKHGGKNVGSISAKTS
;
A
#
# COMPACT_ATOMS: atom_id res chain seq x y z
N PHE A 1 -31.69 -30.57 -17.56
CA PHE A 1 -30.84 -29.41 -17.22
C PHE A 1 -30.82 -28.50 -18.43
N MET A 2 -31.50 -27.35 -18.37
CA MET A 2 -31.35 -26.31 -19.40
C MET A 2 -30.00 -25.63 -19.16
N ILE A 3 -29.02 -25.88 -20.03
CA ILE A 3 -27.78 -25.13 -20.08
C ILE A 3 -28.14 -23.79 -20.72
N GLY A 4 -28.16 -22.71 -19.91
CA GLY A 4 -28.39 -21.36 -20.42
C GLY A 4 -27.31 -20.94 -21.42
N GLU A 5 -27.52 -19.82 -22.10
CA GLU A 5 -26.53 -19.28 -23.05
C GLU A 5 -25.19 -19.06 -22.34
N LYS A 6 -24.09 -19.39 -23.07
CA LYS A 6 -22.74 -19.17 -22.55
C LYS A 6 -22.55 -17.69 -22.24
N VAL A 7 -22.16 -17.40 -20.99
CA VAL A 7 -21.82 -16.03 -20.58
C VAL A 7 -20.65 -15.52 -21.43
N LYS A 8 -20.87 -14.41 -22.11
CA LYS A 8 -19.80 -13.69 -22.83
C LYS A 8 -19.19 -12.66 -21.89
N PHE A 9 -17.91 -12.79 -21.61
CA PHE A 9 -17.20 -11.78 -20.84
C PHE A 9 -17.02 -10.49 -21.66
N ILE A 10 -17.09 -9.35 -20.98
CA ILE A 10 -16.78 -8.06 -21.60
C ILE A 10 -15.30 -8.03 -22.04
N THR A 11 -15.03 -7.40 -23.17
CA THR A 11 -13.68 -7.29 -23.73
C THR A 11 -13.03 -5.94 -23.43
N ASN A 12 -13.86 -4.95 -23.12
CA ASN A 12 -13.43 -3.59 -22.85
C ASN A 12 -13.88 -3.14 -21.47
N CYS A 13 -13.10 -2.29 -20.85
CA CYS A 13 -13.44 -1.67 -19.57
C CYS A 13 -14.70 -0.81 -19.71
N PRO A 14 -15.75 -1.03 -18.91
CA PRO A 14 -16.98 -0.25 -19.00
C PRO A 14 -16.79 1.23 -18.63
N GLU A 15 -15.74 1.56 -17.87
CA GLU A 15 -15.50 2.92 -17.40
C GLU A 15 -14.65 3.75 -18.35
N CYS A 16 -13.58 3.16 -18.92
CA CYS A 16 -12.63 3.91 -19.76
C CYS A 16 -12.50 3.39 -21.20
N GLY A 17 -13.22 2.33 -21.57
CA GLY A 17 -13.20 1.74 -22.91
C GLY A 17 -11.93 0.97 -23.27
N SER A 18 -10.90 0.97 -22.44
CA SER A 18 -9.64 0.27 -22.70
C SER A 18 -9.86 -1.23 -22.83
N LYS A 19 -9.15 -1.89 -23.74
CA LYS A 19 -9.19 -3.34 -23.91
C LYS A 19 -8.67 -4.02 -22.63
N LEU A 20 -9.49 -4.95 -22.11
CA LEU A 20 -9.13 -5.73 -20.93
C LEU A 20 -8.04 -6.73 -21.25
N VAL A 21 -7.16 -6.97 -20.27
CA VAL A 21 -6.09 -7.96 -20.33
C VAL A 21 -6.35 -9.07 -19.32
N ARG A 22 -5.93 -10.28 -19.66
CA ARG A 22 -5.93 -11.42 -18.75
C ARG A 22 -4.51 -11.91 -18.59
N TYR A 23 -4.02 -11.94 -17.37
CA TYR A 23 -2.69 -12.46 -17.09
C TYR A 23 -2.69 -13.99 -17.09
N GLU A 24 -1.56 -14.57 -17.46
CA GLU A 24 -1.38 -16.02 -17.47
C GLU A 24 -1.63 -16.60 -16.07
N GLY A 25 -2.38 -17.70 -16.00
CA GLY A 25 -2.76 -18.33 -14.74
C GLY A 25 -3.86 -17.62 -13.95
N GLU A 26 -4.42 -16.50 -14.43
CA GLU A 26 -5.49 -15.77 -13.74
C GLU A 26 -6.82 -15.89 -14.51
N ALA A 27 -7.91 -16.06 -13.75
CA ALA A 27 -9.25 -16.12 -14.33
C ALA A 27 -9.84 -14.72 -14.61
N ALA A 28 -9.39 -13.71 -13.85
CA ALA A 28 -9.91 -12.36 -13.93
C ALA A 28 -9.39 -11.57 -15.14
N HIS A 29 -10.22 -10.65 -15.62
CA HIS A 29 -9.85 -9.67 -16.65
C HIS A 29 -9.60 -8.32 -15.97
N TYR A 30 -8.55 -7.63 -16.38
CA TYR A 30 -8.08 -6.39 -15.76
C TYR A 30 -8.04 -5.26 -16.78
N CYS A 31 -8.38 -4.06 -16.35
CA CYS A 31 -8.16 -2.85 -17.13
C CYS A 31 -6.69 -2.42 -16.98
N PRO A 32 -5.90 -2.34 -18.07
CA PRO A 32 -4.50 -1.94 -18.00
C PRO A 32 -4.29 -0.43 -17.87
N ASN A 33 -5.36 0.36 -17.97
CA ASN A 33 -5.27 1.82 -17.94
C ASN A 33 -5.19 2.36 -16.51
N GLU A 34 -4.06 2.15 -15.87
CA GLU A 34 -3.84 2.50 -14.46
C GLU A 34 -3.78 4.01 -14.17
N THR A 35 -3.52 4.83 -15.19
CA THR A 35 -3.28 6.26 -15.03
C THR A 35 -4.47 7.13 -15.44
N ALA A 36 -5.44 6.57 -16.18
CA ALA A 36 -6.58 7.33 -16.68
C ALA A 36 -7.95 6.66 -16.44
N CYS A 37 -8.00 5.44 -15.89
CA CYS A 37 -9.26 4.81 -15.53
C CYS A 37 -9.73 5.31 -14.16
N PRO A 38 -10.88 6.03 -14.07
CA PRO A 38 -11.31 6.67 -12.82
C PRO A 38 -11.43 5.72 -11.63
N PRO A 39 -12.05 4.51 -11.73
CA PRO A 39 -12.08 3.57 -10.60
C PRO A 39 -10.69 3.14 -10.12
N GLN A 40 -9.73 2.96 -11.03
CA GLN A 40 -8.38 2.58 -10.62
C GLN A 40 -7.64 3.72 -9.92
N ILE A 41 -7.78 4.94 -10.40
CA ILE A 41 -7.19 6.13 -9.75
C ILE A 41 -7.77 6.28 -8.36
N LYS A 42 -9.11 6.25 -8.22
CA LYS A 42 -9.78 6.36 -6.92
C LYS A 42 -9.39 5.22 -5.99
N GLY A 43 -9.39 3.98 -6.46
CA GLY A 43 -9.00 2.81 -5.68
C GLY A 43 -7.54 2.88 -5.20
N LYS A 44 -6.61 3.39 -6.00
CA LYS A 44 -5.22 3.64 -5.57
C LYS A 44 -5.15 4.70 -4.47
N ILE A 45 -5.95 5.76 -4.56
CA ILE A 45 -6.02 6.81 -3.52
C ILE A 45 -6.65 6.24 -2.24
N GLU A 46 -7.74 5.49 -2.34
CA GLU A 46 -8.40 4.83 -1.21
C GLU A 46 -7.48 3.84 -0.50
N HIS A 47 -6.72 3.02 -1.26
CA HIS A 47 -5.70 2.16 -0.70
C HIS A 47 -4.64 2.97 0.05
N PHE A 48 -4.12 4.03 -0.58
CA PHE A 48 -3.08 4.88 -0.02
C PHE A 48 -3.50 5.53 1.31
N ILE A 49 -4.71 6.07 1.40
CA ILE A 49 -5.21 6.73 2.63
C ILE A 49 -5.64 5.73 3.71
N SER A 50 -5.76 4.45 3.40
CA SER A 50 -6.29 3.44 4.30
C SER A 50 -5.52 3.35 5.63
N ARG A 51 -6.20 2.84 6.68
CA ARG A 51 -5.65 2.70 8.02
C ARG A 51 -4.34 1.90 8.06
N ARG A 52 -4.19 0.89 7.20
CA ARG A 52 -2.98 0.05 7.12
C ARG A 52 -1.86 0.68 6.32
N ALA A 53 -2.18 1.63 5.44
CA ALA A 53 -1.23 2.39 4.65
C ALA A 53 -0.88 3.72 5.35
N MET A 54 -1.27 4.84 4.79
CA MET A 54 -0.89 6.17 5.31
C MET A 54 -1.77 6.65 6.48
N ASN A 55 -2.87 5.94 6.79
CA ASN A 55 -3.78 6.26 7.90
C ASN A 55 -4.25 7.71 7.92
N ILE A 56 -4.74 8.20 6.79
CA ILE A 56 -5.26 9.57 6.69
C ILE A 56 -6.73 9.57 7.07
N ASP A 57 -7.02 10.02 8.28
CA ASP A 57 -8.39 10.12 8.77
C ASP A 57 -9.16 11.26 8.09
N GLY A 58 -10.48 11.12 8.05
CA GLY A 58 -11.39 12.12 7.46
C GLY A 58 -11.57 12.01 5.95
N LEU A 59 -10.80 11.15 5.27
CA LEU A 59 -10.96 10.83 3.85
C LEU A 59 -11.61 9.44 3.69
N GLY A 60 -12.87 9.43 3.26
CA GLY A 60 -13.56 8.20 2.86
C GLY A 60 -13.72 8.12 1.34
N PRO A 61 -14.25 6.99 0.80
CA PRO A 61 -14.47 6.82 -0.64
C PRO A 61 -15.32 7.92 -1.28
N GLU A 62 -16.34 8.42 -0.59
CA GLU A 62 -17.19 9.52 -1.07
C GLU A 62 -16.41 10.84 -1.20
N THR A 63 -15.55 11.13 -0.22
CA THR A 63 -14.70 12.33 -0.24
C THR A 63 -13.65 12.23 -1.34
N VAL A 64 -13.03 11.07 -1.51
CA VAL A 64 -12.09 10.81 -2.62
C VAL A 64 -12.77 10.99 -3.97
N ASP A 65 -13.97 10.46 -4.15
CA ASP A 65 -14.75 10.62 -5.38
C ASP A 65 -15.09 12.10 -5.64
N MET A 66 -15.51 12.83 -4.62
CA MET A 66 -15.79 14.26 -4.73
C MET A 66 -14.53 15.05 -5.12
N PHE A 67 -13.41 14.85 -4.44
CA PHE A 67 -12.16 15.55 -4.74
C PHE A 67 -11.65 15.22 -6.15
N TYR A 68 -11.79 13.97 -6.57
CA TYR A 68 -11.44 13.54 -7.92
C TYR A 68 -12.31 14.22 -8.99
N ARG A 69 -13.64 14.26 -8.80
CA ARG A 69 -14.56 14.91 -9.74
C ARG A 69 -14.36 16.42 -9.84
N LEU A 70 -14.00 17.06 -8.73
CA LEU A 70 -13.67 18.49 -8.70
C LEU A 70 -12.27 18.79 -9.23
N GLY A 71 -11.48 17.77 -9.59
CA GLY A 71 -10.13 17.93 -10.10
C GLY A 71 -9.09 18.33 -9.06
N LEU A 72 -9.44 18.29 -7.77
CA LEU A 72 -8.52 18.61 -6.66
C LEU A 72 -7.40 17.57 -6.54
N ILE A 73 -7.71 16.31 -6.79
CA ILE A 73 -6.76 15.20 -6.77
C ILE A 73 -6.87 14.36 -8.04
N LYS A 74 -5.73 13.95 -8.59
CA LYS A 74 -5.60 13.02 -9.73
C LYS A 74 -4.72 11.83 -9.39
N ASN A 75 -3.98 11.89 -8.31
CA ASN A 75 -3.12 10.83 -7.78
C ASN A 75 -2.83 11.11 -6.30
N THR A 76 -2.14 10.17 -5.63
CA THR A 76 -1.86 10.24 -4.20
C THR A 76 -0.96 11.41 -3.80
N ALA A 77 -0.06 11.89 -4.67
CA ALA A 77 0.80 13.03 -4.35
C ALA A 77 0.03 14.37 -4.33
N ASP A 78 -1.12 14.45 -4.99
CA ASP A 78 -1.95 15.65 -4.97
C ASP A 78 -2.58 15.88 -3.59
N LEU A 79 -2.78 14.84 -2.78
CA LEU A 79 -3.28 14.95 -1.40
C LEU A 79 -2.43 15.91 -0.57
N TYR A 80 -1.11 15.88 -0.74
CA TYR A 80 -0.15 16.71 0.02
C TYR A 80 -0.05 18.15 -0.47
N ARG A 81 -0.80 18.52 -1.50
CA ARG A 81 -0.93 19.88 -2.00
C ARG A 81 -2.22 20.56 -1.57
N LEU A 82 -3.17 19.79 -1.02
CA LEU A 82 -4.44 20.31 -0.54
C LEU A 82 -4.23 21.26 0.64
N THR A 83 -5.01 22.33 0.65
CA THR A 83 -5.11 23.27 1.76
C THR A 83 -6.51 23.21 2.37
N ALA A 84 -6.66 23.70 3.59
CA ALA A 84 -7.99 23.81 4.21
C ALA A 84 -8.96 24.65 3.37
N ASP A 85 -8.43 25.67 2.68
CA ASP A 85 -9.22 26.56 1.81
C ASP A 85 -9.76 25.84 0.56
N ASP A 86 -9.06 24.82 0.05
CA ASP A 86 -9.55 24.00 -1.07
C ASP A 86 -10.73 23.11 -0.68
N ILE A 87 -10.85 22.78 0.62
CA ILE A 87 -11.81 21.80 1.14
C ILE A 87 -13.01 22.47 1.80
N LYS A 88 -12.76 23.53 2.56
CA LYS A 88 -13.83 24.25 3.27
C LYS A 88 -14.82 24.82 2.25
N GLY A 89 -16.11 24.62 2.50
CA GLY A 89 -17.17 25.10 1.61
C GLY A 89 -17.58 24.09 0.52
N LEU A 90 -16.90 22.95 0.40
CA LEU A 90 -17.40 21.82 -0.38
C LEU A 90 -18.62 21.19 0.31
N ASP A 91 -19.41 20.43 -0.48
CA ASP A 91 -20.59 19.77 0.09
C ASP A 91 -20.23 18.92 1.31
N ARG A 92 -20.92 19.15 2.43
CA ARG A 92 -20.72 18.50 3.73
C ARG A 92 -19.32 18.70 4.36
N MET A 93 -18.52 19.66 3.86
CA MET A 93 -17.18 19.96 4.35
C MET A 93 -17.15 21.33 5.03
N GLY A 94 -17.30 21.33 6.36
CA GLY A 94 -17.08 22.51 7.18
C GLY A 94 -15.60 22.71 7.53
N GLU A 95 -15.30 23.83 8.19
CA GLU A 95 -13.94 24.22 8.60
C GLU A 95 -13.24 23.11 9.42
N LYS A 96 -13.93 22.56 10.42
CA LYS A 96 -13.40 21.46 11.25
C LYS A 96 -13.09 20.19 10.46
N SER A 97 -13.91 19.85 9.47
CA SER A 97 -13.67 18.70 8.61
C SER A 97 -12.44 18.91 7.72
N ALA A 98 -12.31 20.11 7.16
CA ALA A 98 -11.15 20.49 6.36
C ALA A 98 -9.85 20.44 7.19
N GLU A 99 -9.86 21.03 8.40
CA GLU A 99 -8.72 20.98 9.32
C GLU A 99 -8.33 19.53 9.68
N ASN A 100 -9.30 18.66 10.01
CA ASN A 100 -9.05 17.27 10.34
C ASN A 100 -8.37 16.52 9.18
N ILE A 101 -8.85 16.72 7.95
CA ILE A 101 -8.25 16.12 6.75
C ILE A 101 -6.81 16.60 6.59
N ILE A 102 -6.56 17.89 6.66
CA ILE A 102 -5.21 18.46 6.51
C ILE A 102 -4.27 17.98 7.63
N ASN A 103 -4.77 17.90 8.86
CA ASN A 103 -4.00 17.34 9.98
C ASN A 103 -3.66 15.85 9.74
N GLY A 104 -4.62 15.05 9.29
CA GLY A 104 -4.37 13.65 8.93
C GLY A 104 -3.33 13.50 7.81
N ILE A 105 -3.41 14.33 6.76
CA ILE A 105 -2.41 14.37 5.70
C ILE A 105 -1.02 14.72 6.25
N ASN A 106 -0.91 15.69 7.14
CA ASN A 106 0.37 16.09 7.74
C ASN A 106 0.92 15.00 8.66
N GLN A 107 0.09 14.38 9.49
CA GLN A 107 0.50 13.27 10.36
C GLN A 107 0.98 12.06 9.55
N SER A 108 0.41 11.82 8.37
CA SER A 108 0.82 10.71 7.51
C SER A 108 2.27 10.82 7.01
N LYS A 109 2.90 11.99 7.09
CA LYS A 109 4.32 12.18 6.72
C LYS A 109 5.28 11.45 7.66
N GLU A 110 4.84 11.15 8.88
CA GLU A 110 5.61 10.45 9.92
C GLU A 110 5.39 8.93 9.89
N VAL A 111 4.55 8.45 8.97
CA VAL A 111 4.28 7.02 8.81
C VAL A 111 5.57 6.30 8.37
N PRO A 112 5.95 5.17 9.01
CA PRO A 112 7.21 4.50 8.75
C PRO A 112 7.31 3.93 7.32
N PHE A 113 8.54 3.75 6.85
CA PHE A 113 8.87 3.43 5.46
C PHE A 113 8.16 2.19 4.92
N GLU A 114 8.03 1.12 5.71
CA GLU A 114 7.31 -0.08 5.27
C GLU A 114 5.84 0.18 4.94
N ARG A 115 5.19 1.08 5.67
CA ARG A 115 3.81 1.46 5.38
C ARG A 115 3.71 2.32 4.13
N VAL A 116 4.70 3.17 3.87
CA VAL A 116 4.76 3.92 2.62
C VAL A 116 4.95 2.98 1.44
N ILE A 117 5.85 1.97 1.53
CA ILE A 117 6.00 0.93 0.49
C ILE A 117 4.67 0.21 0.23
N PHE A 118 3.97 -0.20 1.29
CA PHE A 118 2.65 -0.81 1.15
C PHE A 118 1.65 0.14 0.49
N ALA A 119 1.65 1.42 0.87
CA ALA A 119 0.77 2.45 0.33
C ALA A 119 0.98 2.73 -1.18
N LEU A 120 2.18 2.46 -1.73
CA LEU A 120 2.43 2.56 -3.17
C LEU A 120 1.55 1.61 -4.01
N GLY A 121 0.98 0.57 -3.39
CA GLY A 121 0.05 -0.35 -4.04
C GLY A 121 0.71 -1.22 -5.11
N ILE A 122 1.99 -1.57 -4.94
CA ILE A 122 2.71 -2.46 -5.86
C ILE A 122 2.05 -3.85 -5.80
N ARG A 123 1.70 -4.40 -6.96
CA ARG A 123 1.00 -5.68 -7.02
C ARG A 123 1.82 -6.77 -6.32
N PHE A 124 1.17 -7.62 -5.54
CA PHE A 124 1.73 -8.68 -4.70
C PHE A 124 2.59 -8.20 -3.51
N VAL A 125 2.77 -6.90 -3.32
CA VAL A 125 3.45 -6.35 -2.15
C VAL A 125 2.41 -6.03 -1.09
N GLY A 126 2.16 -7.00 -0.20
CA GLY A 126 1.36 -6.81 1.02
C GLY A 126 2.19 -6.26 2.16
N GLU A 127 1.57 -6.06 3.33
CA GLU A 127 2.23 -5.50 4.52
C GLU A 127 3.49 -6.28 4.92
N THR A 128 3.43 -7.62 4.94
CA THR A 128 4.59 -8.47 5.30
C THR A 128 5.75 -8.28 4.32
N VAL A 129 5.47 -8.28 3.01
CA VAL A 129 6.50 -8.07 1.98
C VAL A 129 7.06 -6.65 2.07
N ALA A 130 6.22 -5.63 2.30
CA ALA A 130 6.64 -4.25 2.47
C ALA A 130 7.61 -4.09 3.66
N LYS A 131 7.35 -4.73 4.80
CA LYS A 131 8.26 -4.77 5.96
C LYS A 131 9.63 -5.37 5.59
N LYS A 132 9.65 -6.48 4.84
CA LYS A 132 10.90 -7.12 4.40
C LYS A 132 11.69 -6.24 3.44
N ILE A 133 11.01 -5.59 2.51
CA ILE A 133 11.63 -4.60 1.60
C ILE A 133 12.22 -3.44 2.40
N ALA A 134 11.47 -2.86 3.34
CA ALA A 134 11.94 -1.75 4.18
C ALA A 134 13.13 -2.15 5.07
N LYS A 135 13.21 -3.42 5.49
CA LYS A 135 14.38 -3.95 6.21
C LYS A 135 15.59 -4.13 5.31
N ALA A 136 15.40 -4.52 4.05
CA ALA A 136 16.49 -4.79 3.11
C ALA A 136 17.08 -3.51 2.49
N PHE A 137 16.24 -2.51 2.20
CA PHE A 137 16.66 -1.27 1.54
C PHE A 137 16.65 -0.09 2.52
N LYS A 138 17.63 0.80 2.40
CA LYS A 138 17.71 2.01 3.25
C LYS A 138 16.69 3.07 2.85
N ASN A 139 16.38 3.15 1.57
CA ASN A 139 15.49 4.16 1.02
C ASN A 139 14.84 3.67 -0.28
N VAL A 140 13.90 4.45 -0.78
CA VAL A 140 13.18 4.12 -2.01
C VAL A 140 14.07 4.14 -3.26
N GLU A 141 15.14 4.93 -3.27
CA GLU A 141 16.09 5.00 -4.39
C GLU A 141 16.88 3.69 -4.54
N GLU A 142 17.29 3.08 -3.43
CA GLU A 142 17.91 1.74 -3.48
C GLU A 142 16.92 0.70 -4.01
N LEU A 143 15.67 0.76 -3.59
CA LEU A 143 14.62 -0.14 -4.08
C LEU A 143 14.32 0.09 -5.58
N GLU A 144 14.27 1.34 -6.03
CA GLU A 144 14.01 1.71 -7.42
C GLU A 144 15.11 1.19 -8.37
N ASN A 145 16.35 1.12 -7.89
CA ASN A 145 17.53 0.67 -8.64
C ASN A 145 17.91 -0.80 -8.39
N ALA A 146 17.13 -1.52 -7.60
CA ALA A 146 17.38 -2.93 -7.32
C ALA A 146 17.18 -3.78 -8.59
N ASP A 147 18.03 -4.80 -8.74
CA ASP A 147 17.88 -5.80 -9.78
C ASP A 147 17.06 -7.02 -9.30
N LEU A 148 16.76 -7.92 -10.23
CA LEU A 148 15.98 -9.12 -9.95
C LEU A 148 16.66 -10.01 -8.89
N GLU A 149 17.97 -10.17 -8.99
CA GLU A 149 18.77 -11.04 -8.13
C GLU A 149 18.77 -10.53 -6.69
N THR A 150 18.98 -9.24 -6.49
CA THR A 150 18.90 -8.59 -5.19
C THR A 150 17.50 -8.75 -4.57
N LEU A 151 16.44 -8.55 -5.34
CA LEU A 151 15.06 -8.68 -4.84
C LEU A 151 14.74 -10.12 -4.43
N ILE A 152 15.14 -11.12 -5.21
CA ILE A 152 14.91 -12.54 -4.91
C ILE A 152 15.73 -13.01 -3.70
N SER A 153 16.86 -12.38 -3.41
CA SER A 153 17.67 -12.71 -2.24
C SER A 153 16.98 -12.41 -0.90
N ILE A 154 15.93 -11.58 -0.93
CA ILE A 154 15.14 -11.24 0.27
C ILE A 154 14.17 -12.39 0.57
N ASP A 155 14.16 -12.85 1.82
CA ASP A 155 13.26 -13.92 2.27
C ASP A 155 11.80 -13.63 1.94
N GLU A 156 11.06 -14.64 1.44
CA GLU A 156 9.67 -14.59 0.98
C GLU A 156 9.43 -13.73 -0.29
N ILE A 157 10.44 -13.14 -0.90
CA ILE A 157 10.31 -12.45 -2.18
C ILE A 157 10.70 -13.41 -3.30
N GLY A 158 9.69 -14.07 -3.89
CA GLY A 158 9.88 -14.89 -5.08
C GLY A 158 9.89 -14.06 -6.37
N GLU A 159 10.22 -14.72 -7.48
CA GLU A 159 10.34 -14.09 -8.80
C GLU A 159 9.11 -13.26 -9.20
N LYS A 160 7.89 -13.73 -8.90
CA LYS A 160 6.64 -13.02 -9.22
C LYS A 160 6.53 -11.67 -8.51
N ILE A 161 6.92 -11.60 -7.25
CA ILE A 161 6.90 -10.36 -6.46
C ILE A 161 8.01 -9.43 -6.96
N ALA A 162 9.22 -9.97 -7.13
CA ALA A 162 10.37 -9.22 -7.63
C ALA A 162 10.08 -8.58 -9.00
N GLN A 163 9.54 -9.36 -9.94
CA GLN A 163 9.14 -8.85 -11.25
C GLN A 163 8.06 -7.76 -11.16
N SER A 164 7.13 -7.88 -10.22
CA SER A 164 6.11 -6.84 -9.99
C SER A 164 6.71 -5.53 -9.50
N ILE A 165 7.72 -5.59 -8.63
CA ILE A 165 8.47 -4.42 -8.15
C ILE A 165 9.23 -3.76 -9.32
N LEU A 166 9.96 -4.56 -10.10
CA LEU A 166 10.69 -4.06 -11.27
C LEU A 166 9.75 -3.41 -12.29
N ASN A 167 8.61 -4.02 -12.57
CA ASN A 167 7.60 -3.48 -13.48
C ASN A 167 7.02 -2.16 -12.95
N TYR A 168 6.80 -2.04 -11.65
CA TYR A 168 6.32 -0.81 -11.04
C TYR A 168 7.30 0.35 -11.27
N PHE A 169 8.58 0.13 -11.00
CA PHE A 169 9.62 1.16 -11.15
C PHE A 169 10.11 1.34 -12.59
N SER A 170 9.86 0.41 -13.50
CA SER A 170 10.09 0.62 -14.94
C SER A 170 9.13 1.64 -15.55
N ASN A 171 7.96 1.83 -14.94
CA ASN A 171 6.95 2.79 -15.39
C ASN A 171 7.34 4.22 -14.98
N ALA A 172 7.55 5.09 -15.98
CA ALA A 172 7.93 6.49 -15.77
C ALA A 172 6.92 7.27 -14.91
N SER A 173 5.62 6.99 -15.05
CA SER A 173 4.57 7.64 -14.26
C SER A 173 4.66 7.28 -12.77
N ASN A 174 4.99 6.02 -12.45
CA ASN A 174 5.16 5.57 -11.07
C ASN A 174 6.43 6.20 -10.45
N ARG A 175 7.54 6.25 -11.18
CA ARG A 175 8.75 6.94 -10.72
C ARG A 175 8.50 8.42 -10.46
N GLU A 176 7.78 9.08 -11.35
CA GLU A 176 7.41 10.49 -11.16
C GLU A 176 6.51 10.66 -9.93
N LEU A 177 5.55 9.76 -9.71
CA LEU A 177 4.72 9.77 -8.52
C LEU A 177 5.56 9.64 -7.24
N VAL A 178 6.48 8.67 -7.18
CA VAL A 178 7.38 8.48 -6.04
C VAL A 178 8.28 9.70 -5.83
N ARG A 179 8.83 10.28 -6.90
CA ARG A 179 9.60 11.52 -6.85
C ARG A 179 8.79 12.69 -6.27
N ARG A 180 7.52 12.80 -6.64
CA ARG A 180 6.62 13.83 -6.09
C ARG A 180 6.31 13.58 -4.63
N LEU A 181 5.99 12.35 -4.24
CA LEU A 181 5.76 11.96 -2.84
C LEU A 181 6.99 12.27 -1.97
N ARG A 182 8.20 12.00 -2.45
CA ARG A 182 9.42 12.35 -1.73
C ARG A 182 9.55 13.85 -1.44
N LYS A 183 9.16 14.70 -2.40
CA LYS A 183 9.18 16.17 -2.22
C LYS A 183 8.18 16.68 -1.20
N THR A 184 7.18 15.89 -0.81
CA THR A 184 6.19 16.27 0.20
C THR A 184 6.67 16.06 1.63
N GLY A 185 7.84 15.42 1.81
CA GLY A 185 8.39 15.12 3.12
C GLY A 185 7.94 13.78 3.70
N LEU A 186 7.39 12.86 2.87
CA LEU A 186 7.10 11.51 3.31
C LEU A 186 8.39 10.77 3.68
N GLN A 187 8.30 9.88 4.66
CA GLN A 187 9.39 9.03 5.09
C GLN A 187 9.62 7.88 4.08
N LEU A 188 10.31 8.19 2.99
CA LEU A 188 10.71 7.21 1.95
C LEU A 188 12.09 6.60 2.23
N TYR A 189 12.44 6.50 3.48
CA TYR A 189 13.70 5.95 3.97
C TYR A 189 13.51 5.32 5.35
N ARG A 190 14.35 4.37 5.68
CA ARG A 190 14.42 3.72 6.97
C ARG A 190 15.26 4.58 7.93
N THR A 191 14.71 4.88 9.10
CA THR A 191 15.42 5.56 10.17
C THR A 191 16.26 4.56 10.98
N GLU A 192 17.22 5.07 11.77
CA GLU A 192 17.94 4.23 12.74
C GLU A 192 17.01 3.70 13.84
N GLU A 193 15.96 4.46 14.18
CA GLU A 193 14.92 4.04 15.12
C GLU A 193 14.11 2.86 14.59
N ASP A 194 13.87 2.79 13.29
CA ASP A 194 13.20 1.64 12.66
C ASP A 194 14.02 0.35 12.81
N LEU A 195 15.34 0.45 12.98
CA LEU A 195 16.25 -0.66 13.27
C LEU A 195 16.47 -0.87 14.77
N SER A 196 16.20 0.15 15.59
CA SER A 196 16.38 0.08 17.03
C SER A 196 15.35 -0.90 17.63
N GLY A 197 15.84 -1.84 18.42
CA GLY A 197 15.01 -2.85 19.07
C GLY A 197 14.73 -4.09 18.22
N TYR A 198 15.24 -4.20 16.98
CA TYR A 198 15.31 -5.49 16.31
C TYR A 198 16.36 -6.36 16.99
N THR A 199 15.98 -7.57 17.36
CA THR A 199 16.87 -8.57 17.96
C THR A 199 16.56 -9.95 17.39
N ASP A 200 17.46 -10.88 17.55
CA ASP A 200 17.26 -12.28 17.13
C ASP A 200 16.81 -13.18 18.29
N LYS A 201 16.25 -12.60 19.36
CA LYS A 201 15.85 -13.36 20.56
C LYS A 201 14.83 -14.46 20.29
N LEU A 202 14.02 -14.30 19.26
CA LEU A 202 12.99 -15.25 18.83
C LEU A 202 13.35 -15.90 17.47
N ALA A 203 14.59 -15.77 17.01
CA ALA A 203 15.03 -16.34 15.75
C ALA A 203 14.78 -17.85 15.71
N GLY A 204 14.17 -18.32 14.60
CA GLY A 204 13.81 -19.72 14.41
C GLY A 204 12.54 -20.16 15.14
N GLN A 205 11.90 -19.33 15.94
CA GLN A 205 10.66 -19.66 16.64
C GLN A 205 9.44 -19.29 15.78
N SER A 206 8.45 -20.20 15.73
CA SER A 206 7.15 -20.00 15.11
C SER A 206 6.09 -19.87 16.19
N ILE A 207 5.52 -18.67 16.35
CA ILE A 207 4.65 -18.33 17.49
C ILE A 207 3.24 -18.08 17.00
N VAL A 208 2.27 -18.66 17.70
CA VAL A 208 0.82 -18.39 17.54
C VAL A 208 0.36 -17.46 18.63
N ILE A 209 -0.36 -16.40 18.26
CA ILE A 209 -1.00 -15.50 19.21
C ILE A 209 -2.49 -15.81 19.28
N SER A 210 -2.95 -16.22 20.45
CA SER A 210 -4.36 -16.48 20.69
C SER A 210 -4.80 -15.97 22.08
N GLY A 211 -6.04 -15.55 22.20
CA GLY A 211 -6.61 -15.06 23.46
C GLY A 211 -6.98 -13.57 23.44
N VAL A 212 -7.33 -13.06 24.64
CA VAL A 212 -7.63 -11.64 24.90
C VAL A 212 -6.43 -11.03 25.60
N PHE A 213 -6.01 -9.88 25.10
CA PHE A 213 -4.80 -9.19 25.56
C PHE A 213 -5.18 -7.88 26.24
N THR A 214 -4.49 -7.54 27.34
CA THR A 214 -4.77 -6.35 28.15
C THR A 214 -3.75 -5.23 27.96
N HIS A 215 -2.52 -5.53 27.53
CA HIS A 215 -1.42 -4.55 27.43
C HIS A 215 -1.15 -4.10 26.00
N HIS A 216 -1.25 -5.02 25.04
CA HIS A 216 -1.03 -4.76 23.62
C HIS A 216 -2.14 -5.38 22.79
N SER A 217 -2.44 -4.81 21.64
CA SER A 217 -3.32 -5.44 20.66
C SER A 217 -2.65 -6.70 20.05
N ARG A 218 -3.46 -7.55 19.43
CA ARG A 218 -2.93 -8.74 18.74
C ARG A 218 -1.91 -8.37 17.66
N ASP A 219 -2.10 -7.26 16.97
CA ASP A 219 -1.21 -6.82 15.89
C ASP A 219 0.10 -6.26 16.46
N GLU A 220 0.08 -5.54 17.58
CA GLU A 220 1.29 -5.12 18.28
C GLU A 220 2.13 -6.31 18.76
N TYR A 221 1.50 -7.37 19.26
CA TYR A 221 2.24 -8.59 19.62
C TYR A 221 2.87 -9.28 18.42
N LYS A 222 2.19 -9.30 17.24
CA LYS A 222 2.78 -9.82 16.01
C LYS A 222 4.00 -9.03 15.61
N ASP A 223 3.90 -7.70 15.65
CA ASP A 223 5.00 -6.79 15.34
C ASP A 223 6.19 -7.00 16.30
N LEU A 224 5.93 -7.21 17.60
CA LEU A 224 6.98 -7.54 18.58
C LEU A 224 7.66 -8.87 18.28
N ILE A 225 6.91 -9.91 17.93
CA ILE A 225 7.49 -11.21 17.56
C ILE A 225 8.40 -11.06 16.34
N GLU A 226 7.93 -10.40 15.30
CA GLU A 226 8.71 -10.16 14.08
C GLU A 226 9.92 -9.26 14.35
N LYS A 227 9.77 -8.24 15.21
CA LYS A 227 10.84 -7.35 15.64
C LYS A 227 11.97 -8.09 16.37
N HIS A 228 11.62 -9.17 17.04
CA HIS A 228 12.58 -10.03 17.73
C HIS A 228 13.03 -11.27 16.93
N GLY A 229 12.78 -11.31 15.63
CA GLY A 229 13.25 -12.37 14.73
C GLY A 229 12.38 -13.63 14.73
N GLY A 230 11.24 -13.62 15.44
CA GLY A 230 10.28 -14.73 15.44
C GLY A 230 9.36 -14.69 14.22
N LYS A 231 8.73 -15.83 13.92
CA LYS A 231 7.73 -15.97 12.87
C LYS A 231 6.34 -16.08 13.49
N ASN A 232 5.42 -15.16 13.11
CA ASN A 232 4.04 -15.26 13.52
C ASN A 232 3.28 -16.20 12.57
N VAL A 233 2.62 -17.22 13.11
CA VAL A 233 1.84 -18.21 12.36
C VAL A 233 0.38 -18.25 12.83
N GLY A 234 -0.54 -18.52 11.91
CA GLY A 234 -1.98 -18.44 12.16
C GLY A 234 -2.59 -19.67 12.84
N SER A 235 -1.87 -20.79 12.91
CA SER A 235 -2.35 -22.05 13.50
C SER A 235 -1.22 -22.83 14.17
N ILE A 236 -1.59 -23.59 15.20
CA ILE A 236 -0.66 -24.48 15.88
C ILE A 236 -0.34 -25.68 14.97
N SER A 237 0.93 -26.00 14.84
CA SER A 237 1.46 -27.15 14.10
C SER A 237 2.64 -27.74 14.86
N ALA A 238 3.16 -28.88 14.39
CA ALA A 238 4.38 -29.50 14.95
C ALA A 238 5.63 -28.59 14.88
N LYS A 239 5.58 -27.47 14.13
CA LYS A 239 6.64 -26.46 13.99
C LYS A 239 6.38 -25.22 14.84
N THR A 240 5.33 -25.19 15.65
CA THR A 240 5.06 -24.06 16.55
C THR A 240 5.88 -24.21 17.82
N SER A 241 6.59 -23.16 18.19
CA SER A 241 7.46 -23.10 19.38
C SER A 241 6.67 -22.73 20.62
#